data_62f8d5be2228e0592ba628542cd3bccc
#
_entry.id   62f8d5be2228e0592ba628542cd3bccc
#
_cell.length_a   1.000
_cell.length_b   1.000
_cell.length_c   1.000
_cell.angle_alpha   90.00
_cell.angle_beta   90.00
_cell.angle_gamma   90.00
#
_symmetry.space_group_name_H-M   'P 1'
#
loop_
_entity.id
_entity.type
_entity.pdbx_description
1 polymer ?
#
loop_
_entity_poly.entity_id
_entity_poly.type
_entity_poly.pdbx_seq_one_letter_code
_entity_poly.pdbx_strand_id
1 'polypeptide(L)'
;MAAVVLALTGFSSGHKSSGRHKSSHRDSDSGGGCSSSRQNHDSYTPRTTSTHRSSALRDGTALVVSCATKAIPYATVEVTNPNSRQATFEVEFAFADAAGTALSSQTKRITVPARGTSNIQVKASQSLLAEIDHCQVEPEADLVN
;
A
#
# COMPACT_ATOMS: atom_id res chain seq x y z
N MET A 1 -19.02 -28.60 27.17
CA MET A 1 -17.65 -28.08 27.22
C MET A 1 -16.88 -28.69 26.06
N ALA A 2 -16.64 -27.93 25.01
CA ALA A 2 -15.82 -28.37 23.87
C ALA A 2 -14.59 -27.48 23.83
N ALA A 3 -13.41 -28.08 24.04
CA ALA A 3 -12.14 -27.42 23.98
C ALA A 3 -11.63 -27.41 22.54
N VAL A 4 -11.39 -26.25 21.97
CA VAL A 4 -10.75 -26.07 20.66
C VAL A 4 -9.25 -25.90 20.92
N VAL A 5 -8.47 -26.86 20.43
CA VAL A 5 -7.00 -26.83 20.45
C VAL A 5 -6.52 -26.18 19.16
N LEU A 6 -5.93 -25.00 19.26
CA LEU A 6 -5.24 -24.32 18.18
C LEU A 6 -3.80 -24.85 18.08
N ALA A 7 -3.52 -25.56 17.01
CA ALA A 7 -2.16 -25.98 16.67
C ALA A 7 -1.44 -24.85 15.90
N LEU A 8 -0.42 -24.27 16.55
CA LEU A 8 0.53 -23.35 15.94
C LEU A 8 1.59 -24.14 15.17
N THR A 9 1.54 -24.15 13.85
CA THR A 9 2.64 -24.66 13.03
C THR A 9 3.59 -23.50 12.70
N GLY A 10 4.72 -23.49 13.40
CA GLY A 10 5.82 -22.59 13.11
C GLY A 10 6.59 -23.04 11.87
N PHE A 11 6.71 -22.16 10.86
CA PHE A 11 7.64 -22.33 9.75
C PHE A 11 8.92 -21.57 10.02
N SER A 12 9.96 -22.29 10.39
CA SER A 12 11.33 -21.82 10.44
C SER A 12 12.02 -22.25 9.14
N SER A 13 12.33 -21.32 8.26
CA SER A 13 13.24 -21.54 7.14
C SER A 13 14.39 -20.57 7.20
N GLY A 14 15.47 -21.04 7.83
CA GLY A 14 16.77 -20.40 7.76
C GLY A 14 17.46 -20.76 6.44
N HIS A 15 17.85 -19.77 5.67
CA HIS A 15 18.81 -19.93 4.59
C HIS A 15 20.05 -19.12 4.90
N LYS A 16 21.07 -19.81 5.39
CA LYS A 16 22.46 -19.35 5.35
C LYS A 16 23.03 -19.71 3.99
N SER A 17 23.48 -18.72 3.26
CA SER A 17 24.38 -18.90 2.12
C SER A 17 25.56 -17.97 2.30
N SER A 18 26.66 -18.53 2.73
CA SER A 18 27.99 -17.93 2.75
C SER A 18 28.71 -18.32 1.46
N GLY A 19 29.00 -17.33 0.61
CA GLY A 19 29.83 -17.49 -0.55
C GLY A 19 30.95 -16.45 -0.54
N ARG A 20 32.10 -16.83 0.02
CA ARG A 20 33.35 -16.09 -0.15
C ARG A 20 33.99 -16.56 -1.44
N HIS A 21 34.22 -15.65 -2.37
CA HIS A 21 35.25 -15.84 -3.42
C HIS A 21 36.26 -14.71 -3.34
N LYS A 22 37.43 -15.09 -2.84
CA LYS A 22 38.71 -14.41 -3.09
C LYS A 22 39.22 -14.88 -4.45
N SER A 23 39.54 -13.98 -5.32
CA SER A 23 40.58 -14.23 -6.34
C SER A 23 41.35 -12.95 -6.56
N SER A 24 42.58 -13.05 -6.12
CA SER A 24 43.69 -12.15 -6.42
C SER A 24 44.29 -12.52 -7.77
N HIS A 25 44.36 -11.59 -8.69
CA HIS A 25 45.33 -11.66 -9.78
C HIS A 25 46.08 -10.35 -9.84
N ARG A 26 47.36 -10.47 -9.52
CA ARG A 26 48.42 -9.54 -9.91
C ARG A 26 48.82 -9.93 -11.33
N ASP A 27 48.91 -8.99 -12.21
CA ASP A 27 49.90 -9.00 -13.26
C ASP A 27 50.33 -7.59 -13.59
N SER A 28 51.61 -7.40 -13.48
CA SER A 28 52.38 -6.24 -13.89
C SER A 28 52.61 -6.36 -15.38
N ASP A 29 52.46 -5.30 -16.13
CA ASP A 29 53.38 -5.02 -17.22
C ASP A 29 53.39 -3.55 -17.62
N SER A 30 54.58 -3.10 -17.79
CA SER A 30 55.04 -1.78 -18.16
C SER A 30 54.92 -1.55 -19.66
N GLY A 31 54.55 -0.33 -20.05
CA GLY A 31 54.62 0.07 -21.45
C GLY A 31 54.32 1.56 -21.61
N GLY A 32 55.40 2.33 -21.81
CA GLY A 32 55.34 3.77 -21.98
C GLY A 32 54.72 4.22 -23.29
N GLY A 33 54.22 5.45 -23.30
CA GLY A 33 53.74 6.12 -24.49
C GLY A 33 53.32 7.54 -24.19
N CYS A 34 54.25 8.48 -24.28
CA CYS A 34 53.95 9.91 -24.29
C CYS A 34 53.17 10.29 -25.54
N SER A 35 52.03 10.93 -25.36
CA SER A 35 51.45 11.81 -26.39
C SER A 35 50.63 12.88 -25.73
N SER A 36 51.20 14.07 -25.66
CA SER A 36 50.54 15.31 -25.33
C SER A 36 49.54 15.66 -26.43
N SER A 37 48.25 15.63 -26.09
CA SER A 37 47.20 16.29 -26.85
C SER A 37 46.46 17.22 -25.93
N ARG A 38 46.52 18.49 -26.27
CA ARG A 38 45.72 19.53 -25.63
C ARG A 38 44.26 19.15 -25.80
N GLN A 39 43.63 18.80 -24.73
CA GLN A 39 42.17 18.73 -24.69
C GLN A 39 41.63 19.86 -23.85
N ASN A 40 40.75 20.59 -24.50
CA ASN A 40 39.91 21.60 -23.88
C ASN A 40 39.24 21.00 -22.63
N HIS A 41 39.41 21.68 -21.51
CA HIS A 41 38.60 21.44 -20.34
C HIS A 41 37.21 21.91 -20.64
N ASP A 42 36.40 21.05 -21.27
CA ASP A 42 34.98 21.17 -21.15
C ASP A 42 34.63 20.82 -19.70
N SER A 43 34.17 21.83 -19.00
CA SER A 43 33.65 21.71 -17.66
C SER A 43 32.54 20.67 -17.64
N TYR A 44 32.91 19.43 -17.33
CA TYR A 44 31.94 18.41 -17.03
C TYR A 44 31.34 18.77 -15.66
N THR A 45 30.30 19.56 -15.69
CA THR A 45 29.40 19.64 -14.54
C THR A 45 28.81 18.25 -14.37
N PRO A 46 29.10 17.53 -13.27
CA PRO A 46 28.38 16.33 -13.01
C PRO A 46 26.90 16.73 -12.90
N ARG A 47 26.11 16.38 -13.90
CA ARG A 47 24.67 16.31 -13.72
C ARG A 47 24.48 15.38 -12.54
N THR A 48 24.24 15.94 -11.39
CA THR A 48 23.54 15.24 -10.33
C THR A 48 22.22 14.84 -10.95
N THR A 49 22.17 13.64 -11.54
CA THR A 49 20.92 12.93 -11.68
C THR A 49 20.43 12.73 -10.26
N SER A 50 19.69 13.74 -9.78
CA SER A 50 18.80 13.48 -8.67
C SER A 50 17.86 12.41 -9.20
N THR A 51 18.16 11.16 -8.88
CA THR A 51 17.17 10.12 -8.88
C THR A 51 16.14 10.58 -7.87
N HIS A 52 15.20 11.39 -8.35
CA HIS A 52 13.91 11.46 -7.70
C HIS A 52 13.41 10.03 -7.76
N ARG A 53 13.71 9.25 -6.73
CA ARG A 53 12.85 8.16 -6.36
C ARG A 53 11.52 8.84 -6.10
N SER A 54 10.69 8.92 -7.13
CA SER A 54 9.28 9.12 -6.91
C SER A 54 8.92 7.94 -6.02
N SER A 55 8.80 8.20 -4.71
CA SER A 55 8.32 7.19 -3.80
C SER A 55 6.95 6.82 -4.34
N ALA A 56 6.85 5.61 -4.90
CA ALA A 56 5.60 5.10 -5.42
C ALA A 56 4.58 5.24 -4.31
N LEU A 57 3.43 5.84 -4.63
CA LEU A 57 2.34 5.93 -3.68
C LEU A 57 1.89 4.52 -3.34
N ARG A 58 1.51 4.31 -2.10
CA ARG A 58 1.00 3.05 -1.57
C ARG A 58 -0.50 3.14 -1.36
N ASP A 59 -1.15 2.01 -1.41
CA ASP A 59 -2.55 1.87 -1.06
C ASP A 59 -2.81 2.35 0.37
N GLY A 60 -4.03 2.75 0.61
CA GLY A 60 -4.49 3.20 1.91
C GLY A 60 -5.09 2.05 2.72
N THR A 61 -5.64 2.38 3.86
CA THR A 61 -6.43 1.44 4.67
C THR A 61 -7.82 2.00 4.89
N ALA A 62 -8.81 1.12 4.94
CA ALA A 62 -10.20 1.47 5.22
C ALA A 62 -10.75 0.65 6.38
N LEU A 63 -11.57 1.28 7.22
CA LEU A 63 -12.27 0.60 8.29
C LEU A 63 -13.68 1.16 8.49
N VAL A 64 -14.61 0.32 8.92
CA VAL A 64 -15.97 0.74 9.28
C VAL A 64 -15.95 1.37 10.66
N VAL A 65 -16.33 2.64 10.73
CA VAL A 65 -16.50 3.38 12.00
C VAL A 65 -17.89 3.12 12.59
N SER A 66 -18.93 3.15 11.73
CA SER A 66 -20.31 2.85 12.13
C SER A 66 -21.07 2.25 10.96
N CYS A 67 -21.95 1.29 11.25
CA CYS A 67 -22.83 0.70 10.26
C CYS A 67 -24.17 1.46 10.19
N ALA A 68 -24.87 1.30 9.07
CA ALA A 68 -26.20 1.87 8.90
C ALA A 68 -27.23 1.22 9.85
N THR A 69 -28.14 2.03 10.34
CA THR A 69 -29.27 1.60 11.17
C THR A 69 -30.57 2.25 10.68
N LYS A 70 -31.70 1.82 11.18
CA LYS A 70 -33.01 2.46 10.88
C LYS A 70 -33.05 3.95 11.26
N ALA A 71 -32.31 4.33 12.31
CA ALA A 71 -32.22 5.73 12.76
C ALA A 71 -31.17 6.53 11.98
N ILE A 72 -30.10 5.88 11.53
CA ILE A 72 -28.98 6.48 10.78
C ILE A 72 -28.80 5.65 9.51
N PRO A 73 -29.42 6.03 8.38
CA PRO A 73 -29.49 5.22 7.17
C PRO A 73 -28.20 5.29 6.32
N TYR A 74 -27.04 5.41 6.96
CA TYR A 74 -25.74 5.38 6.32
C TYR A 74 -24.68 4.76 7.22
N ALA A 75 -23.71 4.13 6.59
CA ALA A 75 -22.48 3.69 7.25
C ALA A 75 -21.42 4.77 7.12
N THR A 76 -20.50 4.83 8.07
CA THR A 76 -19.30 5.69 8.01
C THR A 76 -18.07 4.81 7.90
N VAL A 77 -17.25 5.07 6.88
CA VAL A 77 -15.97 4.40 6.65
C VAL A 77 -14.85 5.43 6.74
N GLU A 78 -13.85 5.15 7.54
CA GLU A 78 -12.63 5.94 7.64
C GLU A 78 -11.57 5.39 6.69
N VAL A 79 -10.94 6.28 5.91
CA VAL A 79 -9.85 5.94 4.99
C VAL A 79 -8.60 6.68 5.41
N THR A 80 -7.49 5.96 5.55
CA THR A 80 -6.18 6.50 5.95
C THR A 80 -5.21 6.48 4.78
N ASN A 81 -4.56 7.61 4.53
CA ASN A 81 -3.52 7.77 3.52
C ASN A 81 -2.13 7.66 4.15
N PRO A 82 -1.34 6.59 3.87
CA PRO A 82 0.01 6.43 4.40
C PRO A 82 1.05 7.28 3.66
N ASN A 83 0.66 7.92 2.55
CA ASN A 83 1.57 8.64 1.68
C ASN A 83 1.88 10.04 2.17
N SER A 84 3.04 10.57 1.80
CA SER A 84 3.49 11.92 2.15
C SER A 84 2.84 13.04 1.33
N ARG A 85 1.92 12.69 0.45
CA ARG A 85 1.11 13.62 -0.36
C ARG A 85 -0.32 13.13 -0.46
N GLN A 86 -1.21 14.07 -0.77
CA GLN A 86 -2.61 13.78 -1.04
C GLN A 86 -2.76 12.73 -2.13
N ALA A 87 -3.71 11.81 -1.95
CA ALA A 87 -4.01 10.75 -2.90
C ALA A 87 -5.51 10.45 -2.91
N THR A 88 -5.98 9.88 -4.01
CA THR A 88 -7.35 9.40 -4.14
C THR A 88 -7.36 7.89 -4.03
N PHE A 89 -8.30 7.39 -3.27
CA PHE A 89 -8.47 5.95 -3.00
C PHE A 89 -9.85 5.49 -3.43
N GLU A 90 -9.93 4.26 -3.88
CA GLU A 90 -11.17 3.54 -4.13
C GLU A 90 -11.38 2.51 -3.02
N VAL A 91 -12.60 2.45 -2.48
CA VAL A 91 -12.97 1.60 -1.35
C VAL A 91 -14.17 0.77 -1.75
N GLU A 92 -14.08 -0.55 -1.59
CA GLU A 92 -15.19 -1.47 -1.73
C GLU A 92 -15.89 -1.68 -0.38
N PHE A 93 -17.20 -1.50 -0.38
CA PHE A 93 -18.03 -1.57 0.80
C PHE A 93 -19.29 -2.40 0.53
N ALA A 94 -19.71 -3.18 1.52
CA ALA A 94 -20.95 -3.96 1.46
C ALA A 94 -21.77 -3.86 2.75
N PHE A 95 -23.09 -3.79 2.59
CA PHE A 95 -24.04 -4.08 3.65
C PHE A 95 -24.33 -5.58 3.63
N ALA A 96 -24.30 -6.25 4.78
CA ALA A 96 -24.49 -7.68 4.88
C ALA A 96 -25.59 -8.03 5.91
N ASP A 97 -26.22 -9.16 5.68
CA ASP A 97 -27.18 -9.77 6.61
C ASP A 97 -26.46 -10.56 7.73
N ALA A 98 -27.23 -11.12 8.64
CA ALA A 98 -26.72 -11.92 9.75
C ALA A 98 -25.98 -13.18 9.33
N ALA A 99 -26.22 -13.69 8.12
CA ALA A 99 -25.50 -14.82 7.53
C ALA A 99 -24.18 -14.42 6.85
N GLY A 100 -23.90 -13.12 6.74
CA GLY A 100 -22.74 -12.58 6.06
C GLY A 100 -22.92 -12.44 4.54
N THR A 101 -24.16 -12.57 4.05
CA THR A 101 -24.48 -12.38 2.63
C THR A 101 -24.57 -10.90 2.32
N ALA A 102 -23.86 -10.46 1.26
CA ALA A 102 -23.93 -9.08 0.82
C ALA A 102 -25.33 -8.76 0.26
N LEU A 103 -26.01 -7.83 0.90
CA LEU A 103 -27.31 -7.28 0.47
C LEU A 103 -27.12 -6.20 -0.61
N SER A 104 -26.04 -5.43 -0.50
CA SER A 104 -25.67 -4.39 -1.45
C SER A 104 -24.17 -4.11 -1.35
N SER A 105 -23.52 -4.04 -2.48
CA SER A 105 -22.10 -3.65 -2.57
C SER A 105 -21.97 -2.33 -3.32
N GLN A 106 -21.04 -1.49 -2.89
CA GLN A 106 -20.78 -0.17 -3.47
C GLN A 106 -19.30 0.11 -3.48
N THR A 107 -18.83 0.70 -4.57
CA THR A 107 -17.48 1.24 -4.67
C THR A 107 -17.52 2.76 -4.53
N LYS A 108 -16.66 3.32 -3.70
CA LYS A 108 -16.59 4.76 -3.42
C LYS A 108 -15.17 5.27 -3.59
N ARG A 109 -15.04 6.49 -4.11
CA ARG A 109 -13.75 7.19 -4.21
C ARG A 109 -13.69 8.34 -3.23
N ILE A 110 -12.52 8.51 -2.61
CA ILE A 110 -12.25 9.60 -1.68
C ILE A 110 -10.83 10.11 -1.85
N THR A 111 -10.68 11.43 -1.80
CA THR A 111 -9.37 12.07 -1.74
C THR A 111 -9.01 12.34 -0.29
N VAL A 112 -7.85 11.81 0.13
CA VAL A 112 -7.37 11.88 1.51
C VAL A 112 -6.07 12.69 1.54
N PRO A 113 -5.94 13.69 2.45
CA PRO A 113 -4.72 14.48 2.55
C PRO A 113 -3.51 13.64 2.94
N ALA A 114 -2.33 14.19 2.72
CA ALA A 114 -1.06 13.54 3.07
C ALA A 114 -1.03 13.14 4.55
N ARG A 115 -0.70 11.87 4.83
CA ARG A 115 -0.61 11.33 6.19
C ARG A 115 -1.87 11.53 7.03
N GLY A 116 -3.00 11.75 6.37
CA GLY A 116 -4.27 12.04 7.01
C GLY A 116 -5.29 10.93 6.88
N THR A 117 -6.45 11.17 7.47
CA THR A 117 -7.66 10.36 7.37
C THR A 117 -8.82 11.18 6.83
N SER A 118 -9.78 10.51 6.20
CA SER A 118 -11.03 11.13 5.75
C SER A 118 -12.17 10.12 5.87
N ASN A 119 -13.37 10.60 6.11
CA ASN A 119 -14.54 9.75 6.29
C ASN A 119 -15.46 9.80 5.07
N ILE A 120 -15.97 8.64 4.66
CA ILE A 120 -17.00 8.49 3.63
C ILE A 120 -18.30 8.03 4.29
N GLN A 121 -19.42 8.62 3.88
CA GLN A 121 -20.73 8.11 4.21
C GLN A 121 -21.29 7.27 3.05
N VAL A 122 -21.64 6.02 3.34
CA VAL A 122 -22.26 5.09 2.40
C VAL A 122 -23.73 4.92 2.76
N LYS A 123 -24.61 5.47 1.92
CA LYS A 123 -26.05 5.41 2.17
C LYS A 123 -26.60 4.02 1.91
N ALA A 124 -27.42 3.51 2.83
CA ALA A 124 -28.24 2.33 2.65
C ALA A 124 -29.60 2.70 2.07
N SER A 125 -30.17 1.84 1.22
CA SER A 125 -31.53 2.03 0.77
C SER A 125 -32.52 1.68 1.92
N GLN A 126 -33.60 2.41 1.98
CA GLN A 126 -34.62 2.22 3.02
C GLN A 126 -35.17 0.78 3.09
N SER A 127 -35.26 0.12 1.95
CA SER A 127 -35.71 -1.26 1.84
C SER A 127 -34.80 -2.28 2.51
N LEU A 128 -33.48 -1.99 2.58
CA LEU A 128 -32.49 -2.89 3.13
C LEU A 128 -32.23 -2.68 4.62
N LEU A 129 -32.62 -1.52 5.18
CA LEU A 129 -32.28 -1.17 6.57
C LEU A 129 -32.77 -2.19 7.62
N ALA A 130 -33.83 -2.94 7.30
CA ALA A 130 -34.37 -3.96 8.20
C ALA A 130 -33.57 -5.27 8.18
N GLU A 131 -32.83 -5.51 7.10
CA GLU A 131 -32.11 -6.75 6.84
C GLU A 131 -30.60 -6.61 7.13
N ILE A 132 -30.09 -5.36 7.20
CA ILE A 132 -28.68 -5.10 7.50
C ILE A 132 -28.38 -5.49 8.94
N ASP A 133 -27.45 -6.42 9.12
CA ASP A 133 -26.91 -6.83 10.41
C ASP A 133 -25.53 -6.18 10.64
N HIS A 134 -24.66 -6.20 9.65
CA HIS A 134 -23.35 -5.62 9.74
C HIS A 134 -22.88 -5.01 8.41
N CYS A 135 -21.78 -4.26 8.50
CA CYS A 135 -21.13 -3.60 7.37
C CYS A 135 -19.73 -4.19 7.16
N GLN A 136 -19.39 -4.41 5.92
CA GLN A 136 -18.07 -4.92 5.52
C GLN A 136 -17.39 -3.89 4.63
N VAL A 137 -16.10 -3.70 4.82
CA VAL A 137 -15.25 -2.90 3.95
C VAL A 137 -14.01 -3.71 3.64
N GLU A 138 -13.53 -3.63 2.40
CA GLU A 138 -12.21 -4.15 2.08
C GLU A 138 -11.17 -3.33 2.85
N PRO A 139 -10.32 -3.96 3.69
CA PRO A 139 -9.40 -3.22 4.56
C PRO A 139 -8.31 -2.47 3.79
N GLU A 140 -8.03 -2.87 2.56
CA GLU A 140 -7.15 -2.16 1.63
C GLU A 140 -7.96 -1.19 0.77
N ALA A 141 -7.55 0.07 0.74
CA ALA A 141 -8.13 1.09 -0.11
C ALA A 141 -7.20 1.31 -1.30
N ASP A 142 -7.67 0.94 -2.48
CA ASP A 142 -6.87 0.96 -3.70
C ASP A 142 -6.52 2.39 -4.12
N LEU A 143 -5.25 2.63 -4.40
CA LEU A 143 -4.80 3.91 -4.94
C LEU A 143 -5.31 4.10 -6.37
N VAL A 144 -6.02 5.21 -6.61
CA VAL A 144 -6.50 5.60 -7.93
C VAL A 144 -5.66 6.76 -8.45
N ASN A 145 -5.04 6.58 -9.63
CA ASN A 145 -4.24 7.61 -10.31
C ASN A 145 -5.09 8.47 -11.24
#